data_694880b4283fd0f206f1da3143b1a36f
#
_entry.id   694880b4283fd0f206f1da3143b1a36f
#
_cell.length_a   1.000
_cell.length_b   1.000
_cell.length_c   1.000
_cell.angle_alpha   90.00
_cell.angle_beta   90.00
_cell.angle_gamma   90.00
#
_symmetry.space_group_name_H-M   'P 1'
#
loop_
_entity.id
_entity.type
_entity.pdbx_description
1 polymer ?
#
loop_
_entity_poly.entity_id
_entity_poly.type
_entity_poly.pdbx_seq_one_letter_code
_entity_poly.pdbx_strand_id
1 'polypeptide(L)'
;MNHDFVEMLSALSAAGARFLIVGAHALAAHGAPRATGDLDIWVQPTRQNAGRVLAALQAFGAPLFDLTEADLCAHDTVFQIGLPPSRIDILSGISGVDFDAAWPRRIDVHIADLHVGVIGREDFIANKRAAGRPKDLLDLQLLPPPRHLPGE
;
A
#
# COMPACT_ATOMS: atom_id res chain seq x y z
N MET A 1 -0.96 15.35 -1.38
CA MET A 1 -1.70 14.11 -1.60
C MET A 1 -3.20 14.40 -1.57
N ASN A 2 -3.97 13.66 -2.33
CA ASN A 2 -5.43 13.75 -2.40
C ASN A 2 -6.06 13.62 -1.00
N HIS A 3 -7.07 14.43 -0.71
CA HIS A 3 -7.73 14.46 0.59
C HIS A 3 -8.35 13.09 0.97
N ASP A 4 -8.97 12.41 0.03
CA ASP A 4 -9.54 11.08 0.28
C ASP A 4 -8.46 10.05 0.65
N PHE A 5 -7.29 10.14 0.04
CA PHE A 5 -6.17 9.26 0.37
C PHE A 5 -5.70 9.50 1.80
N VAL A 6 -5.57 10.76 2.20
CA VAL A 6 -5.18 11.11 3.58
C VAL A 6 -6.23 10.63 4.58
N GLU A 7 -7.51 10.80 4.27
CA GLU A 7 -8.59 10.33 5.14
C GLU A 7 -8.55 8.80 5.32
N MET A 8 -8.32 8.06 4.23
CA MET A 8 -8.22 6.59 4.32
C MET A 8 -7.03 6.16 5.15
N LEU A 9 -5.87 6.76 4.93
CA LEU A 9 -4.66 6.45 5.71
C LEU A 9 -4.87 6.79 7.18
N SER A 10 -5.55 7.88 7.48
CA SER A 10 -5.90 8.27 8.84
C SER A 10 -6.82 7.26 9.49
N ALA A 11 -7.86 6.81 8.79
CA ALA A 11 -8.80 5.83 9.30
C ALA A 11 -8.13 4.49 9.61
N LEU A 12 -7.26 4.01 8.72
CA LEU A 12 -6.50 2.78 8.93
C LEU A 12 -5.57 2.90 10.14
N SER A 13 -4.88 4.03 10.26
CA SER A 13 -3.98 4.28 11.39
C SER A 13 -4.73 4.35 12.70
N ALA A 14 -5.89 5.04 12.73
CA ALA A 14 -6.72 5.15 13.92
C ALA A 14 -7.28 3.80 14.38
N ALA A 15 -7.58 2.91 13.44
CA ALA A 15 -8.06 1.57 13.72
C ALA A 15 -6.94 0.61 14.17
N GLY A 16 -5.68 1.04 14.10
CA GLY A 16 -4.54 0.19 14.44
C GLY A 16 -4.25 -0.88 13.39
N ALA A 17 -4.72 -0.70 12.15
CA ALA A 17 -4.49 -1.65 11.09
C ALA A 17 -3.04 -1.63 10.63
N ARG A 18 -2.51 -2.82 10.32
CA ARG A 18 -1.19 -2.95 9.69
C ARG A 18 -1.36 -2.93 8.18
N PHE A 19 -0.68 -1.98 7.55
CA PHE A 19 -0.74 -1.82 6.11
C PHE A 19 0.55 -1.18 5.59
N LEU A 20 0.82 -1.39 4.30
CA LEU A 20 1.93 -0.76 3.60
C LEU A 20 1.41 -0.13 2.31
N ILE A 21 1.88 1.06 2.00
CA ILE A 21 1.66 1.66 0.69
C ILE A 21 2.54 0.93 -0.32
N VAL A 22 1.93 0.53 -1.43
CA VAL A 22 2.61 -0.11 -2.57
C VAL A 22 2.29 0.67 -3.85
N GLY A 23 2.72 0.18 -4.99
CA GLY A 23 2.37 0.78 -6.29
C GLY A 23 3.02 2.14 -6.55
N ALA A 24 2.32 3.00 -7.29
CA ALA A 24 2.87 4.28 -7.76
C ALA A 24 3.29 5.22 -6.63
N HIS A 25 2.52 5.24 -5.53
CA HIS A 25 2.87 6.08 -4.38
C HIS A 25 4.11 5.57 -3.63
N ALA A 26 4.34 4.24 -3.64
CA ALA A 26 5.59 3.68 -3.11
C ALA A 26 6.77 4.06 -4.00
N LEU A 27 6.60 4.00 -5.31
CA LEU A 27 7.63 4.42 -6.26
C LEU A 27 8.02 5.89 -6.02
N ALA A 28 7.03 6.76 -5.80
CA ALA A 28 7.28 8.16 -5.47
C ALA A 28 8.02 8.31 -4.14
N ALA A 29 7.66 7.53 -3.12
CA ALA A 29 8.35 7.56 -1.82
C ALA A 29 9.80 7.14 -1.94
N HIS A 30 10.15 6.29 -2.91
CA HIS A 30 11.52 5.87 -3.20
C HIS A 30 12.27 6.83 -4.13
N GLY A 31 11.68 7.99 -4.46
CA GLY A 31 12.39 9.06 -5.15
C GLY A 31 12.01 9.28 -6.61
N ALA A 32 11.09 8.52 -7.17
CA ALA A 32 10.62 8.77 -8.52
C ALA A 32 9.80 10.07 -8.57
N PRO A 33 9.94 10.88 -9.62
CA PRO A 33 9.38 12.23 -9.64
C PRO A 33 7.89 12.30 -9.95
N ARG A 34 7.15 11.21 -9.91
CA ARG A 34 5.70 11.24 -10.12
C ARG A 34 4.98 10.39 -9.08
N ALA A 35 3.87 10.94 -8.60
CA ALA A 35 2.96 10.25 -7.71
C ALA A 35 1.54 10.53 -8.19
N THR A 36 1.18 9.97 -9.32
CA THR A 36 -0.15 10.11 -9.87
C THR A 36 -0.79 8.75 -10.01
N GLY A 37 -2.08 8.70 -9.86
CA GLY A 37 -2.86 7.49 -9.98
C GLY A 37 -3.42 7.04 -8.65
N ASP A 38 -3.92 5.82 -8.67
CA ASP A 38 -4.62 5.24 -7.55
C ASP A 38 -3.71 4.99 -6.37
N LEU A 39 -4.27 5.05 -5.17
CA LEU A 39 -3.55 4.67 -3.97
C LEU A 39 -3.73 3.17 -3.74
N ASP A 40 -2.63 2.43 -3.74
CA ASP A 40 -2.62 1.00 -3.47
C ASP A 40 -2.16 0.75 -2.05
N ILE A 41 -3.00 0.12 -1.25
CA ILE A 41 -2.76 -0.18 0.15
C ILE A 41 -2.79 -1.69 0.36
N TRP A 42 -1.66 -2.24 0.77
CA TRP A 42 -1.51 -3.66 1.05
C TRP A 42 -1.69 -3.90 2.53
N VAL A 43 -2.68 -4.69 2.91
CA VAL A 43 -3.02 -4.95 4.31
C VAL A 43 -2.52 -6.33 4.74
N GLN A 44 -2.14 -6.45 6.00
CA GLN A 44 -1.75 -7.74 6.58
C GLN A 44 -2.95 -8.69 6.55
N PRO A 45 -2.84 -9.87 5.93
CA PRO A 45 -3.98 -10.76 5.72
C PRO A 45 -4.22 -11.71 6.92
N THR A 46 -4.40 -11.14 8.10
CA THR A 46 -4.76 -11.89 9.30
C THR A 46 -6.17 -11.52 9.73
N ARG A 47 -6.83 -12.43 10.44
CA ARG A 47 -8.21 -12.21 10.87
C ARG A 47 -8.33 -10.98 11.78
N GLN A 48 -7.41 -10.82 12.72
CA GLN A 48 -7.40 -9.66 13.61
C GLN A 48 -7.25 -8.36 12.83
N ASN A 49 -6.30 -8.32 11.91
CA ASN A 49 -6.06 -7.12 11.10
C ASN A 49 -7.22 -6.86 10.13
N ALA A 50 -7.82 -7.90 9.57
CA ALA A 50 -8.99 -7.77 8.70
C ALA A 50 -10.15 -7.04 9.41
N GLY A 51 -10.41 -7.36 10.67
CA GLY A 51 -11.41 -6.66 11.47
C GLY A 51 -11.10 -5.18 11.64
N ARG A 52 -9.82 -4.84 11.85
CA ARG A 52 -9.37 -3.45 11.95
C ARG A 52 -9.51 -2.70 10.63
N VAL A 53 -9.19 -3.37 9.52
CA VAL A 53 -9.36 -2.80 8.18
C VAL A 53 -10.83 -2.52 7.90
N LEU A 54 -11.72 -3.48 8.19
CA LEU A 54 -13.17 -3.27 8.00
C LEU A 54 -13.69 -2.10 8.83
N ALA A 55 -13.25 -1.98 10.08
CA ALA A 55 -13.62 -0.85 10.93
C ALA A 55 -13.16 0.48 10.33
N ALA A 56 -11.95 0.52 9.77
CA ALA A 56 -11.43 1.71 9.11
C ALA A 56 -12.24 2.08 7.86
N LEU A 57 -12.60 1.09 7.05
CA LEU A 57 -13.42 1.31 5.86
C LEU A 57 -14.80 1.85 6.21
N GLN A 58 -15.41 1.35 7.29
CA GLN A 58 -16.67 1.88 7.79
C GLN A 58 -16.52 3.32 8.27
N ALA A 59 -15.49 3.62 9.02
CA ALA A 59 -15.21 4.98 9.50
C ALA A 59 -14.98 5.96 8.36
N PHE A 60 -14.32 5.51 7.30
CA PHE A 60 -14.12 6.28 6.08
C PHE A 60 -15.45 6.54 5.34
N GLY A 61 -16.42 5.67 5.50
CA GLY A 61 -17.72 5.77 4.83
C GLY A 61 -17.79 5.01 3.51
N ALA A 62 -16.88 4.07 3.27
CA ALA A 62 -16.92 3.25 2.06
C ALA A 62 -18.09 2.27 2.10
N PRO A 63 -18.83 2.09 0.99
CA PRO A 63 -19.76 0.98 0.89
C PRO A 63 -18.97 -0.33 0.90
N LEU A 64 -19.24 -1.21 1.85
CA LEU A 64 -18.50 -2.46 1.98
C LEU A 64 -19.01 -3.56 1.06
N PHE A 65 -20.25 -3.41 0.55
CA PHE A 65 -20.92 -4.47 -0.20
C PHE A 65 -20.90 -5.76 0.64
N ASP A 66 -20.35 -6.84 0.10
CA ASP A 66 -20.27 -8.13 0.81
C ASP A 66 -18.85 -8.44 1.29
N LEU A 67 -17.99 -7.43 1.43
CA LEU A 67 -16.61 -7.63 1.88
C LEU A 67 -16.58 -8.18 3.31
N THR A 68 -15.87 -9.29 3.50
CA THR A 68 -15.77 -9.99 4.78
C THR A 68 -14.32 -10.05 5.27
N GLU A 69 -14.16 -10.42 6.55
CA GLU A 69 -12.83 -10.69 7.11
C GLU A 69 -12.13 -11.82 6.33
N ALA A 70 -12.87 -12.85 5.92
CA ALA A 70 -12.31 -13.96 5.15
C ALA A 70 -11.74 -13.48 3.81
N ASP A 71 -12.41 -12.55 3.13
CA ASP A 71 -11.89 -11.95 1.90
C ASP A 71 -10.55 -11.28 2.12
N LEU A 72 -10.42 -10.54 3.22
CA LEU A 72 -9.19 -9.81 3.54
C LEU A 72 -8.08 -10.72 4.08
N CYS A 73 -8.37 -11.97 4.40
CA CYS A 73 -7.37 -12.97 4.75
C CYS A 73 -6.90 -13.80 3.54
N ALA A 74 -7.64 -13.77 2.43
CA ALA A 74 -7.23 -14.42 1.20
C ALA A 74 -6.12 -13.60 0.52
N HIS A 75 -5.23 -14.28 -0.22
CA HIS A 75 -4.05 -13.62 -0.80
C HIS A 75 -4.31 -12.89 -2.12
N ASP A 76 -5.53 -12.90 -2.62
CA ASP A 76 -5.85 -12.42 -3.96
C ASP A 76 -7.02 -11.42 -3.99
N THR A 77 -7.43 -10.90 -2.85
CA THR A 77 -8.52 -9.92 -2.81
C THR A 77 -8.02 -8.54 -3.18
N VAL A 78 -8.73 -7.90 -4.10
CA VAL A 78 -8.58 -6.48 -4.45
C VAL A 78 -9.93 -5.81 -4.23
N PHE A 79 -10.01 -4.89 -3.28
CA PHE A 79 -11.23 -4.14 -2.99
C PHE A 79 -11.04 -2.69 -3.42
N GLN A 80 -11.79 -2.25 -4.44
CA GLN A 80 -11.65 -0.92 -5.03
C GLN A 80 -12.69 0.03 -4.46
N ILE A 81 -12.26 1.23 -4.08
CA ILE A 81 -13.08 2.28 -3.51
C ILE A 81 -12.95 3.52 -4.37
N GLY A 82 -14.07 4.06 -4.82
CA GLY A 82 -14.11 5.28 -5.61
C GLY A 82 -13.71 5.07 -7.06
N LEU A 83 -13.50 6.18 -7.75
CA LEU A 83 -13.16 6.23 -9.17
C LEU A 83 -11.90 7.10 -9.38
N PRO A 84 -11.10 6.83 -10.44
CA PRO A 84 -9.99 7.72 -10.76
C PRO A 84 -10.45 9.18 -10.87
N PRO A 85 -9.67 10.16 -10.41
CA PRO A 85 -8.30 10.06 -9.89
C PRO A 85 -8.21 9.78 -8.39
N SER A 86 -9.30 9.45 -7.72
CA SER A 86 -9.35 9.26 -6.26
C SER A 86 -9.58 7.80 -5.87
N ARG A 87 -9.34 6.84 -6.77
CA ARG A 87 -9.53 5.43 -6.49
C ARG A 87 -8.51 4.91 -5.49
N ILE A 88 -8.99 4.14 -4.53
CA ILE A 88 -8.17 3.46 -3.52
C ILE A 88 -8.36 1.96 -3.69
N ASP A 89 -7.28 1.22 -3.80
CA ASP A 89 -7.29 -0.23 -3.89
C ASP A 89 -6.75 -0.82 -2.59
N ILE A 90 -7.55 -1.64 -1.94
CA ILE A 90 -7.13 -2.41 -0.75
C ILE A 90 -6.77 -3.81 -1.22
N LEU A 91 -5.51 -4.21 -0.98
CA LEU A 91 -4.95 -5.46 -1.47
C LEU A 91 -4.65 -6.37 -0.28
N SER A 92 -5.10 -7.63 -0.33
CA SER A 92 -4.78 -8.63 0.69
C SER A 92 -3.49 -9.39 0.38
N GLY A 93 -2.97 -9.26 -0.82
CA GLY A 93 -1.71 -9.89 -1.23
C GLY A 93 -1.13 -9.21 -2.45
N ILE A 94 0.16 -9.35 -2.64
CA ILE A 94 0.88 -8.88 -3.83
C ILE A 94 1.81 -9.98 -4.33
N SER A 95 2.21 -9.90 -5.59
CA SER A 95 3.07 -10.90 -6.20
C SER A 95 4.47 -10.91 -5.57
N GLY A 96 4.94 -12.08 -5.22
CA GLY A 96 6.35 -12.32 -4.90
C GLY A 96 6.82 -11.86 -3.53
N VAL A 97 5.94 -11.29 -2.68
CA VAL A 97 6.33 -10.79 -1.36
C VAL A 97 5.29 -11.19 -0.31
N ASP A 98 5.77 -11.65 0.83
CA ASP A 98 4.96 -11.95 2.00
C ASP A 98 4.90 -10.74 2.94
N PHE A 99 3.73 -10.42 3.48
CA PHE A 99 3.54 -9.22 4.29
C PHE A 99 4.42 -9.23 5.55
N ASP A 100 4.41 -10.34 6.29
CA ASP A 100 5.14 -10.39 7.55
C ASP A 100 6.66 -10.32 7.34
N ALA A 101 7.15 -10.81 6.20
CA ALA A 101 8.55 -10.66 5.82
C ALA A 101 8.89 -9.23 5.40
N ALA A 102 7.98 -8.54 4.73
CA ALA A 102 8.19 -7.17 4.26
C ALA A 102 8.05 -6.13 5.38
N TRP A 103 7.23 -6.40 6.38
CA TRP A 103 6.91 -5.44 7.43
C TRP A 103 8.13 -4.84 8.12
N PRO A 104 9.12 -5.64 8.60
CA PRO A 104 10.30 -5.07 9.25
C PRO A 104 11.22 -4.28 8.31
N ARG A 105 11.10 -4.48 7.00
CA ARG A 105 11.91 -3.78 6.00
C ARG A 105 11.23 -2.53 5.43
N ARG A 106 10.04 -2.20 5.93
CA ARG A 106 9.32 -1.01 5.46
C ARG A 106 10.11 0.25 5.73
N ILE A 107 9.82 1.28 4.94
CA ILE A 107 10.24 2.64 5.27
C ILE A 107 9.05 3.41 5.83
N ASP A 108 9.31 4.31 6.77
CA ASP A 108 8.28 5.16 7.33
C ASP A 108 8.36 6.53 6.69
N VAL A 109 7.23 7.04 6.24
CA VAL A 109 7.15 8.36 5.61
C VAL A 109 6.10 9.20 6.34
N HIS A 110 6.24 10.51 6.26
CA HIS A 110 5.24 11.44 6.76
C HIS A 110 4.28 11.82 5.62
N ILE A 111 3.00 11.63 5.86
CA ILE A 111 1.94 12.08 4.97
C ILE A 111 0.97 12.87 5.83
N ALA A 112 0.86 14.18 5.58
CA ALA A 112 0.19 15.12 6.49
C ALA A 112 0.81 14.96 7.90
N ASP A 113 0.00 14.71 8.93
CA ASP A 113 0.48 14.49 10.30
C ASP A 113 0.65 13.00 10.64
N LEU A 114 0.58 12.13 9.64
CA LEU A 114 0.61 10.69 9.83
C LEU A 114 1.99 10.12 9.56
N HIS A 115 2.35 9.11 10.35
CA HIS A 115 3.46 8.21 10.04
C HIS A 115 2.91 6.99 9.32
N VAL A 116 3.33 6.76 8.09
CA VAL A 116 2.79 5.70 7.24
C VAL A 116 3.92 4.81 6.74
N GLY A 117 3.71 3.50 6.82
CA GLY A 117 4.65 2.53 6.28
C GLY A 117 4.51 2.39 4.76
N VAL A 118 5.63 2.32 4.09
CA VAL A 118 5.72 2.08 2.65
C VAL A 118 6.59 0.85 2.43
N ILE A 119 6.23 0.03 1.45
CA ILE A 119 7.05 -1.15 1.09
C ILE A 119 8.50 -0.74 0.87
N GLY A 120 9.43 -1.51 1.43
CA GLY A 120 10.86 -1.26 1.27
C GLY A 120 11.32 -1.45 -0.18
N ARG A 121 12.46 -0.86 -0.52
CA ARG A 121 12.97 -0.85 -1.89
C ARG A 121 13.14 -2.26 -2.48
N GLU A 122 13.78 -3.16 -1.74
CA GLU A 122 14.05 -4.51 -2.22
C GLU A 122 12.76 -5.32 -2.41
N ASP A 123 11.79 -5.15 -1.52
CA ASP A 123 10.49 -5.81 -1.64
C ASP A 123 9.68 -5.22 -2.80
N PHE A 124 9.78 -3.91 -3.03
CA PHE A 124 9.19 -3.28 -4.21
C PHE A 124 9.74 -3.90 -5.50
N ILE A 125 11.06 -4.05 -5.58
CA ILE A 125 11.71 -4.67 -6.74
C ILE A 125 11.23 -6.12 -6.92
N ALA A 126 11.21 -6.90 -5.86
CA ALA A 126 10.76 -8.29 -5.90
C ALA A 126 9.29 -8.39 -6.38
N ASN A 127 8.44 -7.51 -5.88
CA ASN A 127 7.03 -7.46 -6.29
C ASN A 127 6.88 -7.14 -7.78
N LYS A 128 7.57 -6.13 -8.27
CA LYS A 128 7.46 -5.71 -9.67
C LYS A 128 8.02 -6.77 -10.63
N ARG A 129 9.12 -7.42 -10.26
CA ARG A 129 9.68 -8.52 -11.04
C ARG A 129 8.73 -9.72 -11.09
N ALA A 130 8.14 -10.08 -9.95
CA ALA A 130 7.21 -11.20 -9.87
C ALA A 130 5.93 -10.94 -10.66
N ALA A 131 5.39 -9.74 -10.60
CA ALA A 131 4.22 -9.34 -11.39
C ALA A 131 4.54 -9.30 -12.90
N GLY A 132 5.68 -8.75 -13.28
CA GLY A 132 6.26 -8.89 -14.61
C GLY A 132 5.48 -8.28 -15.77
N ARG A 133 4.46 -7.47 -15.50
CA ARG A 133 3.72 -6.78 -16.57
C ARG A 133 4.58 -5.65 -17.15
N PRO A 134 4.31 -5.21 -18.39
CA PRO A 134 5.07 -4.10 -18.99
C PRO A 134 5.13 -2.86 -18.10
N LYS A 135 4.03 -2.49 -17.45
CA LYS A 135 4.02 -1.35 -16.52
C LYS A 135 4.87 -1.58 -15.28
N ASP A 136 4.97 -2.83 -14.81
CA ASP A 136 5.80 -3.17 -13.65
C ASP A 136 7.29 -3.07 -13.98
N LEU A 137 7.68 -3.52 -15.16
CA LEU A 137 9.06 -3.40 -15.65
C LEU A 137 9.43 -1.94 -15.88
N LEU A 138 8.49 -1.13 -16.37
CA LEU A 138 8.68 0.31 -16.51
C LEU A 138 8.91 0.97 -15.16
N ASP A 139 8.13 0.60 -14.15
CA ASP A 139 8.29 1.12 -12.78
C ASP A 139 9.70 0.81 -12.23
N LEU A 140 10.23 -0.37 -12.53
CA LEU A 140 11.61 -0.70 -12.15
C LEU A 140 12.63 0.20 -12.82
N GLN A 141 12.41 0.59 -14.07
CA GLN A 141 13.29 1.52 -14.77
C GLN A 141 13.24 2.93 -14.18
N LEU A 142 12.07 3.33 -13.66
CA LEU A 142 11.87 4.63 -13.05
C LEU A 142 12.41 4.71 -11.63
N LEU A 143 12.64 3.57 -10.98
CA LEU A 143 13.16 3.53 -9.61
C LEU A 143 14.61 4.03 -9.60
N PRO A 144 14.89 5.13 -8.87
CA PRO A 144 16.24 5.65 -8.80
C PRO A 144 17.17 4.71 -8.02
N PRO A 145 18.51 4.83 -8.20
CA PRO A 145 19.44 4.03 -7.44
C PRO A 145 19.31 4.27 -5.94
N PRO A 146 19.74 3.31 -5.10
CA PRO A 146 19.69 3.48 -3.65
C PRO A 146 20.47 4.73 -3.22
N ARG A 147 19.94 5.44 -2.19
CA ARG A 147 20.68 6.54 -1.59
C ARG A 147 21.86 6.00 -0.81
N HIS A 148 23.04 6.59 -1.02
CA HIS A 148 24.18 6.37 -0.16
C HIS A 148 24.17 7.40 0.96
N LEU A 149 24.26 6.92 2.21
CA LEU A 149 24.42 7.81 3.34
C LEU A 149 25.88 8.23 3.45
N PRO A 150 26.16 9.46 3.96
CA PRO A 150 27.52 9.89 4.17
C PRO A 150 28.27 8.90 5.07
N GLY A 151 29.45 8.46 4.64
CA GLY A 151 30.28 7.51 5.38
C GLY A 151 30.07 6.04 5.06
N GLU A 152 29.18 5.71 4.16
CA GLU A 152 29.02 4.35 3.65
C GLU A 152 29.95 4.04 2.48
#